data_d82e984ecb3c55d1f959cc7e1d03c733
#
_entry.id   d82e984ecb3c55d1f959cc7e1d03c733
#
_cell.length_a   1.000
_cell.length_b   1.000
_cell.length_c   1.000
_cell.angle_alpha   90.00
_cell.angle_beta   90.00
_cell.angle_gamma   90.00
#
_symmetry.space_group_name_H-M   'P 1'
#
loop_
_entity.id
_entity.type
_entity.pdbx_description
1 polymer ?
#
loop_
_entity_poly.entity_id
_entity_poly.type
_entity_poly.pdbx_seq_one_letter_code
_entity_poly.pdbx_strand_id
1 'polypeptide(L)' 'MKRYFVNGKEISEKEAKEIEANNKKYMESNDFNLWAKCEFVTVIRK' A
#
# COMPACT_ATOMS: atom_id res chain seq x y z
N MET A 1 -3.66 -18.47 -4.78
CA MET A 1 -4.17 -17.10 -5.01
C MET A 1 -3.57 -16.15 -3.98
N LYS A 2 -3.30 -14.93 -4.38
CA LYS A 2 -2.78 -13.92 -3.48
C LYS A 2 -3.92 -13.11 -2.86
N ARG A 3 -3.77 -12.78 -1.60
CA ARG A 3 -4.72 -11.92 -0.91
C ARG A 3 -3.98 -10.67 -0.41
N TYR A 4 -4.62 -9.53 -0.51
CA TYR A 4 -4.04 -8.26 -0.14
C TYR A 4 -4.87 -7.62 0.97
N PHE A 5 -4.18 -7.11 1.99
CA PHE A 5 -4.82 -6.48 3.14
C PHE A 5 -4.16 -5.15 3.47
N VAL A 6 -4.98 -4.19 3.85
CA VAL A 6 -4.51 -2.89 4.35
C VAL A 6 -5.25 -2.60 5.64
N ASN A 7 -4.51 -2.39 6.74
CA ASN A 7 -5.08 -2.13 8.06
C ASN A 7 -6.11 -3.19 8.49
N GLY A 8 -5.82 -4.45 8.13
CA GLY A 8 -6.69 -5.56 8.46
C GLY A 8 -7.89 -5.75 7.52
N LYS A 9 -8.04 -4.88 6.53
CA LYS A 9 -9.14 -4.95 5.57
C LYS A 9 -8.65 -5.54 4.25
N GLU A 10 -9.37 -6.53 3.72
CA GLU A 10 -9.02 -7.13 2.44
C GLU A 10 -9.33 -6.18 1.29
N ILE A 11 -8.39 -6.08 0.35
CA ILE A 11 -8.53 -5.25 -0.83
C ILE A 11 -8.21 -6.08 -2.08
N SER A 12 -8.56 -5.55 -3.25
CA SER A 12 -8.28 -6.22 -4.52
C SER A 12 -6.82 -5.97 -4.93
N GLU A 13 -6.33 -6.79 -5.86
CA GLU A 13 -4.99 -6.62 -6.42
C GLU A 13 -4.83 -5.25 -7.07
N LYS A 14 -5.86 -4.79 -7.76
CA LYS A 14 -5.83 -3.48 -8.39
C LYS A 14 -5.66 -2.37 -7.37
N GLU A 15 -6.40 -2.43 -6.27
CA GLU A 15 -6.28 -1.44 -5.20
C GLU A 15 -4.91 -1.51 -4.54
N ALA A 16 -4.38 -2.71 -4.33
CA ALA A 16 -3.06 -2.88 -3.75
C ALA A 16 -1.98 -2.23 -4.63
N LYS A 17 -2.07 -2.39 -5.94
CA LYS A 17 -1.13 -1.77 -6.86
C LYS A 17 -1.22 -0.25 -6.82
N GLU A 18 -2.42 0.29 -6.72
CA GLU A 18 -2.61 1.74 -6.61
C GLU A 18 -1.99 2.28 -5.32
N ILE A 19 -2.20 1.58 -4.21
CA ILE A 19 -1.63 1.98 -2.92
C ILE A 19 -0.10 1.94 -2.97
N GLU A 20 0.47 0.89 -3.55
CA GLU A 20 1.92 0.76 -3.67
C GLU A 20 2.51 1.88 -4.54
N ALA A 21 1.84 2.23 -5.63
CA ALA A 21 2.29 3.32 -6.49
C ALA A 21 2.24 4.66 -5.75
N ASN A 22 1.19 4.89 -4.97
CA ASN A 22 1.07 6.11 -4.17
C ASN A 22 2.15 6.16 -3.09
N ASN A 23 2.41 5.05 -2.42
CA ASN A 23 3.45 4.97 -1.40
C ASN A 23 4.82 5.31 -1.99
N LYS A 24 5.09 4.82 -3.18
CA LYS A 24 6.35 5.11 -3.86
C LYS A 24 6.51 6.61 -4.12
N LYS A 25 5.44 7.26 -4.58
CA LYS A 25 5.44 8.72 -4.77
C LYS A 25 5.71 9.44 -3.48
N TYR A 26 5.06 9.05 -2.40
CA TYR A 26 5.22 9.69 -1.10
C TYR A 26 6.66 9.55 -0.60
N MET A 27 7.27 8.39 -0.78
CA MET A 27 8.64 8.17 -0.36
C MET A 27 9.65 8.98 -1.17
N GLU A 28 9.38 9.22 -2.44
CA GLU A 28 10.26 9.99 -3.30
C GLU A 28 10.19 11.49 -3.05
N SER A 29 9.14 11.96 -2.39
CA SER A 29 8.90 13.40 -2.22
C SER A 29 9.73 14.05 -1.11
N ASN A 30 10.38 13.27 -0.24
CA ASN A 30 11.14 13.77 0.91
C ASN A 30 10.30 14.58 1.91
N ASP A 31 9.00 14.36 1.93
CA ASP A 31 8.08 15.05 2.82
C ASP A 31 7.60 14.08 3.90
N PHE A 32 7.92 14.36 5.15
CA PHE A 32 7.53 13.50 6.28
C PHE A 32 6.02 13.38 6.43
N ASN A 33 5.28 14.44 6.11
CA ASN A 33 3.82 14.38 6.18
C ASN A 33 3.25 13.38 5.18
N LEU A 34 3.86 13.30 4.00
CA LEU A 34 3.46 12.31 3.00
C LEU A 34 3.86 10.89 3.40
N TRP A 35 5.01 10.74 4.03
CA TRP A 35 5.45 9.44 4.53
C TRP A 35 4.45 8.89 5.57
N ALA A 36 3.90 9.76 6.40
CA ALA A 36 2.91 9.36 7.40
C ALA A 36 1.61 8.88 6.77
N LYS A 37 1.36 9.23 5.52
CA LYS A 37 0.17 8.78 4.78
C LYS A 37 0.37 7.44 4.06
N CYS A 38 1.60 6.93 4.03
CA CYS A 38 1.87 5.64 3.40
C CYS A 38 1.11 4.53 4.14
N GLU A 39 0.49 3.65 3.36
CA GLU A 39 -0.24 2.51 3.89
C GLU A 39 0.55 1.23 3.60
N PHE A 40 0.58 0.33 4.57
CA PHE A 40 1.27 -0.94 4.39
C PHE A 40 0.32 -1.98 3.84
N VAL A 41 0.70 -2.57 2.72
CA VAL A 41 -0.07 -3.65 2.10
C VAL A 41 0.53 -4.97 2.53
N THR A 42 -0.30 -5.82 3.13
CA THR A 42 0.09 -7.17 3.49
C THR A 42 -0.33 -8.13 2.39
N VAL A 43 0.60 -8.93 1.89
CA VAL A 43 0.33 -9.90 0.84
C VAL A 43 0.42 -11.29 1.43
N ILE A 44 -0.67 -12.05 1.32
CA ILE A 44 -0.72 -13.45 1.75
C ILE A 44 -0.76 -14.30 0.49
N ARG A 45 0.20 -15.21 0.38
CA ARG A 45 0.28 -16.16 -0.74
C ARG A 45 -0.16 -17.53 -0.25
N LYS A 46 -1.16 -18.08 -0.90
CA LYS A 46 -1.58 -19.45 -0.66
C LYS A 46 -1.84 -20.15 -1.98
#